data_eb567981a5f13cd91e7854b89edd8464
#
_entry.id   eb567981a5f13cd91e7854b89edd8464
#
_cell.length_a   1.000
_cell.length_b   1.000
_cell.length_c   1.000
_cell.angle_alpha   90.00
_cell.angle_beta   90.00
_cell.angle_gamma   90.00
#
_symmetry.space_group_name_H-M   'P 1'
#
loop_
_entity.id
_entity.type
_entity.pdbx_description
1 polymer ?
#
loop_
_entity_poly.entity_id
_entity_poly.type
_entity_poly.pdbx_seq_one_letter_code
_entity_poly.pdbx_strand_id
1 'polypeptide(L)'
;TLAKLTTRDEERILAEDINLKIRGSEKICIIGANGVGKTTLLRKIAEELSQRDDIKAEYMPQNYEEILDLDMTPVDFLDKSGDKEERTRIRTYLGSLKYTADEMEHPIRELSGGQKAKVFLLSMSLSGANVLILDEPTRNFSPLSGPVIRKMLREFPGAIISISHDRKYIDEVADLVYVLSEDGLKLLQ
;
A
#
# COMPACT_ATOMS: atom_id res chain seq x y z
N THR A 1 1.32 14.95 12.39
CA THR A 1 0.48 14.51 13.53
C THR A 1 -0.93 14.39 13.02
N LEU A 2 -1.48 13.19 12.98
CA LEU A 2 -2.90 13.00 12.76
C LEU A 2 -3.65 13.51 13.99
N ALA A 3 -4.67 14.31 13.78
CA ALA A 3 -5.56 14.75 14.85
C ALA A 3 -6.29 13.54 15.46
N LYS A 4 -6.95 13.74 16.58
CA LYS A 4 -7.78 12.71 17.21
C LYS A 4 -8.77 12.12 16.21
N LEU A 5 -8.60 10.84 15.89
CA LEU A 5 -9.50 10.10 15.01
C LEU A 5 -10.43 9.24 15.84
N THR A 6 -11.72 9.35 15.57
CA THR A 6 -12.73 8.40 16.07
C THR A 6 -13.19 7.56 14.89
N THR A 7 -13.03 6.24 14.97
CA THR A 7 -13.53 5.33 13.95
C THR A 7 -14.90 4.81 14.36
N ARG A 8 -15.86 4.92 13.43
CA ARG A 8 -17.24 4.40 13.63
C ARG A 8 -17.58 3.45 12.51
N ASP A 9 -18.29 2.40 12.84
CA ASP A 9 -19.03 1.56 11.92
C ASP A 9 -20.51 1.81 12.20
N GLU A 10 -21.31 2.11 11.19
CA GLU A 10 -22.69 2.61 11.13
C GLU A 10 -23.43 2.97 12.46
N GLU A 11 -23.27 2.18 13.53
CA GLU A 11 -23.87 2.43 14.86
C GLU A 11 -22.88 2.23 16.04
N ARG A 12 -21.63 1.84 15.79
CA ARG A 12 -20.67 1.51 16.86
C ARG A 12 -19.40 2.33 16.76
N ILE A 13 -18.96 2.89 17.88
CA ILE A 13 -17.62 3.46 18.00
C ILE A 13 -16.63 2.30 18.10
N LEU A 14 -15.71 2.19 17.14
CA LEU A 14 -14.73 1.12 17.07
C LEU A 14 -13.49 1.44 17.91
N ALA A 15 -13.05 2.69 17.89
CA ALA A 15 -11.96 3.20 18.71
C ALA A 15 -12.04 4.72 18.82
N GLU A 16 -11.65 5.27 19.96
CA GLU A 16 -11.64 6.72 20.24
C GLU A 16 -10.21 7.21 20.48
N ASP A 17 -10.03 8.51 20.29
CA ASP A 17 -8.79 9.26 20.63
C ASP A 17 -7.51 8.64 20.07
N ILE A 18 -7.55 8.16 18.81
CA ILE A 18 -6.40 7.60 18.14
C ILE A 18 -5.41 8.71 17.82
N ASN A 19 -4.23 8.63 18.41
CA ASN A 19 -3.10 9.51 18.12
C ASN A 19 -2.01 8.72 17.39
N LEU A 20 -1.79 9.05 16.12
CA LEU A 20 -0.73 8.45 15.31
C LEU A 20 0.21 9.56 14.82
N LYS A 21 1.49 9.41 15.07
CA LYS A 21 2.53 10.34 14.63
C LYS A 21 3.54 9.60 13.78
N ILE A 22 3.74 10.08 12.56
CA ILE A 22 4.68 9.52 11.60
C ILE A 22 5.73 10.58 11.28
N ARG A 23 6.99 10.19 11.19
CA ARG A 23 8.11 11.08 10.92
C ARG A 23 8.92 10.58 9.74
N GLY A 24 9.18 11.47 8.79
CA GLY A 24 10.02 11.17 7.63
C GLY A 24 9.52 9.96 6.85
N SER A 25 10.38 8.98 6.65
CA SER A 25 10.12 7.74 5.90
C SER A 25 9.77 6.53 6.79
N GLU A 26 9.28 6.76 8.02
CA GLU A 26 8.88 5.68 8.93
C GLU A 26 7.82 4.77 8.30
N LYS A 27 7.97 3.49 8.54
CA LYS A 27 7.04 2.45 8.09
C LYS A 27 6.31 1.86 9.28
N ILE A 28 5.01 2.15 9.34
CA ILE A 28 4.15 1.75 10.45
C ILE A 28 3.27 0.59 10.01
N CYS A 29 3.22 -0.46 10.84
CA CYS A 29 2.27 -1.55 10.69
C CYS A 29 1.27 -1.56 11.85
N ILE A 30 -0.02 -1.61 11.52
CA ILE A 30 -1.12 -1.72 12.48
C ILE A 30 -1.63 -3.15 12.48
N ILE A 31 -1.56 -3.79 13.62
CA ILE A 31 -2.10 -5.13 13.85
C ILE A 31 -3.31 -5.06 14.80
N GLY A 32 -4.02 -6.17 14.95
CA GLY A 32 -5.17 -6.26 15.85
C GLY A 32 -6.16 -7.33 15.40
N ALA A 33 -7.14 -7.64 16.24
CA ALA A 33 -8.15 -8.63 15.94
C ALA A 33 -8.96 -8.31 14.67
N ASN A 34 -9.54 -9.33 14.04
CA ASN A 34 -10.45 -9.11 12.92
C ASN A 34 -11.71 -8.38 13.40
N GLY A 35 -12.21 -7.43 12.61
CA GLY A 35 -13.39 -6.64 12.94
C GLY A 35 -13.16 -5.49 13.93
N VAL A 36 -11.94 -5.27 14.45
CA VAL A 36 -11.63 -4.18 15.40
C VAL A 36 -11.59 -2.78 14.73
N GLY A 37 -11.76 -2.70 13.41
CA GLY A 37 -11.82 -1.41 12.70
C GLY A 37 -10.52 -0.97 12.02
N LYS A 38 -9.55 -1.87 11.79
CA LYS A 38 -8.27 -1.53 11.16
C LYS A 38 -8.45 -0.87 9.77
N THR A 39 -9.22 -1.49 8.87
CA THR A 39 -9.51 -0.95 7.54
C THR A 39 -10.25 0.39 7.62
N THR A 40 -11.19 0.54 8.55
CA THR A 40 -11.90 1.80 8.80
C THR A 40 -10.92 2.90 9.24
N LEU A 41 -9.98 2.56 10.12
CA LEU A 41 -8.92 3.48 10.53
C LEU A 41 -8.04 3.91 9.35
N LEU A 42 -7.59 2.96 8.50
CA LEU A 42 -6.79 3.31 7.31
C LEU A 42 -7.53 4.24 6.35
N ARG A 43 -8.82 4.00 6.11
CA ARG A 43 -9.64 4.87 5.26
C ARG A 43 -9.75 6.28 5.84
N LYS A 44 -9.97 6.40 7.15
CA LYS A 44 -9.99 7.71 7.82
C LYS A 44 -8.66 8.43 7.74
N ILE A 45 -7.55 7.72 7.90
CA ILE A 45 -6.21 8.27 7.70
C ILE A 45 -6.04 8.77 6.27
N ALA A 46 -6.47 8.00 5.27
CA ALA A 46 -6.39 8.38 3.87
C ALA A 46 -7.22 9.63 3.57
N GLU A 47 -8.45 9.71 4.09
CA GLU A 47 -9.33 10.88 3.97
C GLU A 47 -8.68 12.14 4.59
N GLU A 48 -8.09 12.03 5.78
CA GLU A 48 -7.45 13.16 6.45
C GLU A 48 -6.18 13.62 5.72
N LEU A 49 -5.36 12.68 5.25
CA LEU A 49 -4.15 13.00 4.50
C LEU A 49 -4.46 13.61 3.12
N SER A 50 -5.56 13.23 2.49
CA SER A 50 -5.98 13.80 1.19
C SER A 50 -6.34 15.29 1.26
N GLN A 51 -6.61 15.82 2.45
CA GLN A 51 -6.91 17.24 2.67
C GLN A 51 -5.65 18.10 2.86
N ARG A 52 -4.47 17.48 2.80
CA ARG A 52 -3.19 18.17 3.03
C ARG A 52 -2.44 18.37 1.73
N ASP A 53 -2.10 19.61 1.40
CA ASP A 53 -1.38 19.97 0.17
C ASP A 53 0.10 19.50 0.18
N ASP A 54 0.68 19.33 1.37
CA ASP A 54 2.07 18.87 1.55
C ASP A 54 2.22 17.34 1.49
N ILE A 55 1.13 16.60 1.45
CA ILE A 55 1.11 15.14 1.43
C ILE A 55 0.43 14.62 0.17
N LYS A 56 1.14 13.80 -0.57
CA LYS A 56 0.59 13.00 -1.66
C LYS A 56 0.47 11.57 -1.20
N ALA A 57 -0.70 11.24 -0.63
CA ALA A 57 -0.99 9.89 -0.14
C ALA A 57 -1.67 9.05 -1.23
N GLU A 58 -1.24 7.79 -1.35
CA GLU A 58 -1.89 6.78 -2.19
C GLU A 58 -2.41 5.64 -1.33
N TYR A 59 -3.61 5.18 -1.62
CA TYR A 59 -4.28 4.12 -0.85
C TYR A 59 -4.43 2.84 -1.66
N MET A 60 -3.92 1.74 -1.13
CA MET A 60 -4.12 0.39 -1.65
C MET A 60 -5.14 -0.34 -0.80
N PRO A 61 -6.38 -0.54 -1.27
CA PRO A 61 -7.36 -1.35 -0.59
C PRO A 61 -7.03 -2.84 -0.71
N GLN A 62 -7.65 -3.65 0.14
CA GLN A 62 -7.51 -5.11 0.09
C GLN A 62 -7.91 -5.70 -1.28
N ASN A 63 -8.90 -5.11 -1.95
CA ASN A 63 -9.38 -5.51 -3.28
C ASN A 63 -8.83 -4.59 -4.38
N TYR A 64 -7.53 -4.31 -4.36
CA TYR A 64 -6.87 -3.41 -5.32
C TYR A 64 -7.06 -3.85 -6.80
N GLU A 65 -7.35 -5.11 -7.06
CA GLU A 65 -7.62 -5.60 -8.43
C GLU A 65 -8.83 -4.93 -9.07
N GLU A 66 -9.79 -4.43 -8.28
CA GLU A 66 -10.96 -3.69 -8.77
C GLU A 66 -10.60 -2.28 -9.30
N ILE A 67 -9.40 -1.78 -8.95
CA ILE A 67 -8.90 -0.46 -9.37
C ILE A 67 -8.03 -0.57 -10.63
N LEU A 68 -7.48 -1.76 -10.90
CA LEU A 68 -6.67 -2.02 -12.07
C LEU A 68 -7.55 -2.03 -13.33
N ASP A 69 -7.12 -1.32 -14.38
CA ASP A 69 -7.68 -1.55 -15.71
C ASP A 69 -7.09 -2.85 -16.26
N LEU A 70 -7.86 -3.92 -16.12
CA LEU A 70 -7.43 -5.28 -16.47
C LEU A 70 -7.24 -5.49 -17.97
N ASP A 71 -7.76 -4.60 -18.82
CA ASP A 71 -7.66 -4.67 -20.27
C ASP A 71 -6.41 -4.00 -20.82
N MET A 72 -5.80 -3.11 -20.03
CA MET A 72 -4.53 -2.47 -20.37
C MET A 72 -3.34 -3.42 -20.20
N THR A 73 -2.26 -3.15 -20.93
CA THR A 73 -0.96 -3.76 -20.63
C THR A 73 -0.34 -3.12 -19.38
N PRO A 74 0.58 -3.80 -18.65
CA PRO A 74 1.30 -3.18 -17.55
C PRO A 74 2.00 -1.87 -17.94
N VAL A 75 2.58 -1.82 -19.14
CA VAL A 75 3.27 -0.61 -19.62
C VAL A 75 2.28 0.53 -19.84
N ASP A 76 1.14 0.27 -20.50
CA ASP A 76 0.15 1.32 -20.78
C ASP A 76 -0.54 1.80 -19.50
N PHE A 77 -0.79 0.92 -18.54
CA PHE A 77 -1.37 1.27 -17.24
C PHE A 77 -0.45 2.21 -16.44
N LEU A 78 0.85 2.00 -16.51
CA LEU A 78 1.86 2.78 -15.78
C LEU A 78 2.23 4.08 -16.50
N ASP A 79 2.12 4.11 -17.84
CA ASP A 79 2.46 5.26 -18.65
C ASP A 79 1.35 6.33 -18.60
N LYS A 80 1.66 7.45 -17.96
CA LYS A 80 0.75 8.59 -17.88
C LYS A 80 1.07 9.70 -18.89
N SER A 81 2.25 9.65 -19.51
CA SER A 81 2.76 10.71 -20.36
C SER A 81 2.65 10.41 -21.86
N GLY A 82 2.69 9.13 -22.24
CA GLY A 82 2.85 8.68 -23.63
C GLY A 82 4.27 8.93 -24.19
N ASP A 83 5.22 9.35 -23.34
CA ASP A 83 6.58 9.65 -23.76
C ASP A 83 7.43 8.38 -23.89
N LYS A 84 8.24 8.32 -24.94
CA LYS A 84 9.09 7.17 -25.24
C LYS A 84 10.13 6.90 -24.14
N GLU A 85 10.67 7.95 -23.52
CA GLU A 85 11.65 7.81 -22.44
C GLU A 85 10.99 7.23 -21.19
N GLU A 86 9.80 7.70 -20.85
CA GLU A 86 9.03 7.19 -19.71
C GLU A 86 8.65 5.72 -19.91
N ARG A 87 8.17 5.34 -21.11
CA ARG A 87 7.88 3.94 -21.45
C ARG A 87 9.12 3.05 -21.31
N THR A 88 10.30 3.55 -21.69
CA THR A 88 11.56 2.81 -21.52
C THR A 88 11.92 2.62 -20.06
N ARG A 89 11.73 3.65 -19.23
CA ARG A 89 11.92 3.57 -17.78
C ARG A 89 10.97 2.56 -17.14
N ILE A 90 9.69 2.61 -17.49
CA ILE A 90 8.65 1.67 -16.99
C ILE A 90 9.05 0.24 -17.33
N ARG A 91 9.46 -0.06 -18.56
CA ARG A 91 9.92 -1.40 -18.96
C ARG A 91 11.14 -1.84 -18.15
N THR A 92 12.07 -0.94 -17.88
CA THR A 92 13.23 -1.22 -17.03
C THR A 92 12.81 -1.56 -15.60
N TYR A 93 11.87 -0.82 -15.02
CA TYR A 93 11.33 -1.12 -13.69
C TYR A 93 10.61 -2.48 -13.67
N LEU A 94 9.73 -2.74 -14.63
CA LEU A 94 9.05 -4.04 -14.74
C LEU A 94 10.05 -5.18 -14.89
N GLY A 95 11.08 -5.03 -15.71
CA GLY A 95 12.16 -6.01 -15.85
C GLY A 95 12.90 -6.28 -14.53
N SER A 96 13.17 -5.24 -13.73
CA SER A 96 13.76 -5.40 -12.39
C SER A 96 12.85 -6.19 -11.43
N LEU A 97 11.54 -6.09 -11.63
CA LEU A 97 10.52 -6.85 -10.90
C LEU A 97 10.25 -8.26 -11.47
N LYS A 98 11.11 -8.68 -12.44
CA LYS A 98 11.06 -10.01 -13.08
C LYS A 98 9.88 -10.24 -14.01
N TYR A 99 9.37 -9.19 -14.67
CA TYR A 99 8.47 -9.35 -15.79
C TYR A 99 9.24 -9.72 -17.04
N THR A 100 8.71 -10.65 -17.81
CA THR A 100 9.20 -10.93 -19.17
C THR A 100 8.69 -9.89 -20.16
N ALA A 101 9.30 -9.78 -21.33
CA ALA A 101 8.83 -8.89 -22.39
C ALA A 101 7.38 -9.19 -22.79
N ASP A 102 7.04 -10.47 -22.85
CA ASP A 102 5.70 -10.96 -23.16
C ASP A 102 4.67 -10.48 -22.11
N GLU A 103 4.94 -10.66 -20.82
CA GLU A 103 4.07 -10.21 -19.74
C GLU A 103 3.89 -8.68 -19.69
N MET A 104 4.79 -7.92 -20.27
CA MET A 104 4.66 -6.45 -20.36
C MET A 104 3.72 -6.01 -21.48
N GLU A 105 3.51 -6.84 -22.49
CA GLU A 105 2.70 -6.55 -23.69
C GLU A 105 1.31 -7.22 -23.66
N HIS A 106 1.04 -8.09 -22.68
CA HIS A 106 -0.26 -8.75 -22.53
C HIS A 106 -1.13 -8.02 -21.48
N PRO A 107 -2.46 -8.15 -21.57
CA PRO A 107 -3.36 -7.50 -20.60
C PRO A 107 -3.12 -7.93 -19.16
N ILE A 108 -3.26 -6.98 -18.24
CA ILE A 108 -3.08 -7.20 -16.78
C ILE A 108 -3.94 -8.35 -16.26
N ARG A 109 -5.11 -8.65 -16.88
CA ARG A 109 -5.95 -9.79 -16.50
C ARG A 109 -5.23 -11.13 -16.56
N GLU A 110 -4.24 -11.29 -17.43
CA GLU A 110 -3.48 -12.52 -17.63
C GLU A 110 -2.34 -12.71 -16.60
N LEU A 111 -2.03 -11.68 -15.85
CA LEU A 111 -1.01 -11.70 -14.82
C LEU A 111 -1.49 -12.45 -13.58
N SER A 112 -0.56 -13.09 -12.86
CA SER A 112 -0.81 -13.62 -11.53
C SER A 112 -1.14 -12.51 -10.52
N GLY A 113 -1.84 -12.82 -9.42
CA GLY A 113 -2.16 -11.86 -8.37
C GLY A 113 -0.93 -11.13 -7.84
N GLY A 114 0.19 -11.84 -7.64
CA GLY A 114 1.45 -11.21 -7.21
C GLY A 114 2.07 -10.27 -8.24
N GLN A 115 1.87 -10.53 -9.54
CA GLN A 115 2.28 -9.61 -10.60
C GLN A 115 1.35 -8.38 -10.63
N LYS A 116 0.04 -8.56 -10.60
CA LYS A 116 -0.92 -7.45 -10.50
C LYS A 116 -0.60 -6.50 -9.35
N ALA A 117 -0.28 -7.07 -8.17
CA ALA A 117 0.10 -6.25 -7.02
C ALA A 117 1.39 -5.45 -7.25
N LYS A 118 2.40 -6.04 -7.91
CA LYS A 118 3.63 -5.30 -8.26
C LYS A 118 3.35 -4.16 -9.21
N VAL A 119 2.48 -4.35 -10.22
CA VAL A 119 2.05 -3.27 -11.13
C VAL A 119 1.36 -2.16 -10.34
N PHE A 120 0.43 -2.52 -9.44
CA PHE A 120 -0.29 -1.55 -8.64
C PHE A 120 0.64 -0.75 -7.71
N LEU A 121 1.52 -1.43 -6.97
CA LEU A 121 2.49 -0.77 -6.11
C LEU A 121 3.47 0.11 -6.88
N LEU A 122 3.88 -0.32 -8.09
CA LEU A 122 4.72 0.49 -8.96
C LEU A 122 3.98 1.75 -9.43
N SER A 123 2.68 1.65 -9.76
CA SER A 123 1.88 2.83 -10.13
C SER A 123 1.81 3.85 -9.00
N MET A 124 1.61 3.40 -7.76
CA MET A 124 1.62 4.27 -6.59
C MET A 124 2.99 4.94 -6.38
N SER A 125 4.08 4.21 -6.60
CA SER A 125 5.44 4.77 -6.49
C SER A 125 5.74 5.78 -7.58
N LEU A 126 5.29 5.53 -8.82
CA LEU A 126 5.48 6.41 -9.97
C LEU A 126 4.55 7.64 -9.93
N SER A 127 3.47 7.60 -9.18
CA SER A 127 2.58 8.76 -9.00
C SER A 127 3.27 9.92 -8.29
N GLY A 128 4.43 9.70 -7.67
CA GLY A 128 5.14 10.68 -6.85
C GLY A 128 4.57 10.77 -5.43
N ALA A 129 3.88 9.72 -4.97
CA ALA A 129 3.41 9.63 -3.59
C ALA A 129 4.58 9.74 -2.59
N ASN A 130 4.34 10.45 -1.49
CA ASN A 130 5.26 10.51 -0.34
C ASN A 130 4.73 9.73 0.87
N VAL A 131 3.48 9.26 0.80
CA VAL A 131 2.86 8.37 1.79
C VAL A 131 2.10 7.25 1.08
N LEU A 132 2.37 6.00 1.45
CA LEU A 132 1.57 4.85 1.04
C LEU A 132 0.72 4.35 2.20
N ILE A 133 -0.54 4.08 1.92
CA ILE A 133 -1.50 3.53 2.88
C ILE A 133 -1.95 2.18 2.33
N LEU A 134 -1.59 1.08 3.01
CA LEU A 134 -1.68 -0.26 2.45
C LEU A 134 -2.52 -1.20 3.34
N ASP A 135 -3.59 -1.73 2.78
CA ASP A 135 -4.46 -2.70 3.46
C ASP A 135 -4.12 -4.12 3.01
N GLU A 136 -3.40 -4.88 3.86
CA GLU A 136 -2.93 -6.25 3.61
C GLU A 136 -2.10 -6.40 2.30
N PRO A 137 -1.01 -5.62 2.12
CA PRO A 137 -0.29 -5.52 0.85
C PRO A 137 0.38 -6.82 0.38
N THR A 138 0.50 -7.82 1.27
CA THR A 138 1.10 -9.13 0.94
C THR A 138 0.08 -10.27 0.87
N ARG A 139 -1.22 -9.95 1.03
CA ARG A 139 -2.27 -10.96 0.95
C ARG A 139 -2.34 -11.58 -0.44
N ASN A 140 -2.56 -12.88 -0.50
CA ASN A 140 -2.72 -13.66 -1.74
C ASN A 140 -1.47 -13.75 -2.63
N PHE A 141 -0.28 -13.43 -2.11
CA PHE A 141 0.95 -13.58 -2.89
C PHE A 141 1.51 -14.99 -2.80
N SER A 142 2.07 -15.42 -3.93
CA SER A 142 2.90 -16.63 -3.95
C SER A 142 4.15 -16.43 -3.08
N PRO A 143 4.71 -17.49 -2.52
CA PRO A 143 5.97 -17.41 -1.76
C PRO A 143 7.12 -16.73 -2.52
N LEU A 144 7.09 -16.78 -3.86
CA LEU A 144 8.11 -16.15 -4.72
C LEU A 144 7.93 -14.64 -4.89
N SER A 145 6.69 -14.13 -4.84
CA SER A 145 6.40 -12.70 -5.01
C SER A 145 6.61 -11.90 -3.71
N GLY A 146 6.35 -12.52 -2.56
CA GLY A 146 6.44 -11.86 -1.26
C GLY A 146 7.77 -11.13 -0.99
N PRO A 147 8.95 -11.78 -1.16
CA PRO A 147 10.24 -11.12 -0.93
C PRO A 147 10.48 -9.88 -1.80
N VAL A 148 10.06 -9.93 -3.07
CA VAL A 148 10.24 -8.81 -4.01
C VAL A 148 9.39 -7.61 -3.57
N ILE A 149 8.15 -7.86 -3.16
CA ILE A 149 7.23 -6.81 -2.71
C ILE A 149 7.70 -6.21 -1.38
N ARG A 150 8.11 -7.04 -0.40
CA ARG A 150 8.63 -6.54 0.87
C ARG A 150 9.88 -5.68 0.67
N LYS A 151 10.79 -6.09 -0.21
CA LYS A 151 11.96 -5.28 -0.58
C LYS A 151 11.55 -3.95 -1.19
N MET A 152 10.63 -3.95 -2.15
CA MET A 152 10.13 -2.75 -2.81
C MET A 152 9.49 -1.77 -1.80
N LEU A 153 8.70 -2.26 -0.86
CA LEU A 153 8.09 -1.46 0.19
C LEU A 153 9.13 -0.96 1.21
N ARG A 154 10.10 -1.79 1.58
CA ARG A 154 11.20 -1.38 2.47
C ARG A 154 12.04 -0.25 1.87
N GLU A 155 12.29 -0.30 0.57
CA GLU A 155 13.08 0.70 -0.18
C GLU A 155 12.28 1.94 -0.59
N PHE A 156 10.95 1.97 -0.39
CA PHE A 156 10.15 3.14 -0.68
C PHE A 156 10.64 4.36 0.13
N PRO A 157 10.93 5.50 -0.53
CA PRO A 157 11.56 6.65 0.14
C PRO A 157 10.63 7.44 1.07
N GLY A 158 9.31 7.24 0.94
CA GLY A 158 8.29 7.90 1.75
C GLY A 158 7.85 7.09 2.96
N ALA A 159 6.87 7.61 3.68
CA ALA A 159 6.22 6.91 4.78
C ALA A 159 5.28 5.81 4.31
N ILE A 160 5.13 4.77 5.12
CA ILE A 160 4.13 3.72 4.90
C ILE A 160 3.28 3.56 6.16
N ILE A 161 1.96 3.52 5.98
CA ILE A 161 1.00 3.11 6.99
C ILE A 161 0.31 1.86 6.47
N SER A 162 0.45 0.76 7.16
CA SER A 162 -0.07 -0.52 6.67
C SER A 162 -0.84 -1.29 7.73
N ILE A 163 -1.73 -2.17 7.26
CA ILE A 163 -2.26 -3.29 8.03
C ILE A 163 -1.64 -4.54 7.46
N SER A 164 -1.12 -5.42 8.29
CA SER A 164 -0.70 -6.75 7.87
C SER A 164 -0.73 -7.75 9.01
N HIS A 165 -1.05 -9.00 8.68
CA HIS A 165 -0.92 -10.16 9.55
C HIS A 165 0.27 -11.05 9.15
N ASP A 166 0.99 -10.69 8.10
CA ASP A 166 2.18 -11.40 7.62
C ASP A 166 3.38 -11.05 8.50
N ARG A 167 3.86 -12.02 9.29
CA ARG A 167 5.02 -11.83 10.17
C ARG A 167 6.26 -11.38 9.41
N LYS A 168 6.51 -11.94 8.22
CA LYS A 168 7.67 -11.56 7.40
C LYS A 168 7.58 -10.11 6.93
N TYR A 169 6.37 -9.66 6.58
CA TYR A 169 6.14 -8.26 6.25
C TYR A 169 6.44 -7.35 7.44
N ILE A 170 5.93 -7.70 8.62
CA ILE A 170 6.15 -6.93 9.84
C ILE A 170 7.64 -6.86 10.16
N ASP A 171 8.34 -7.99 10.14
CA ASP A 171 9.76 -8.07 10.51
C ASP A 171 10.68 -7.38 9.48
N GLU A 172 10.36 -7.44 8.17
CA GLU A 172 11.24 -6.94 7.11
C GLU A 172 10.92 -5.50 6.69
N VAL A 173 9.68 -5.03 6.87
CA VAL A 173 9.24 -3.73 6.34
C VAL A 173 8.95 -2.71 7.45
N ALA A 174 8.28 -3.10 8.54
CA ALA A 174 7.85 -2.15 9.55
C ALA A 174 9.00 -1.66 10.44
N ASP A 175 9.03 -0.36 10.71
CA ASP A 175 9.91 0.24 11.73
C ASP A 175 9.18 0.32 13.09
N LEU A 176 7.85 0.49 13.06
CA LEU A 176 7.00 0.58 14.25
C LEU A 176 5.76 -0.28 14.08
N VAL A 177 5.37 -0.97 15.14
CA VAL A 177 4.17 -1.81 15.16
C VAL A 177 3.21 -1.28 16.22
N TYR A 178 1.97 -1.02 15.80
CA TYR A 178 0.89 -0.61 16.68
C TYR A 178 -0.17 -1.69 16.77
N VAL A 179 -0.77 -1.83 17.94
CA VAL A 179 -1.93 -2.69 18.16
C VAL A 179 -3.17 -1.84 18.26
N LEU A 180 -4.16 -2.09 17.39
CA LEU A 180 -5.50 -1.54 17.52
C LEU A 180 -6.38 -2.49 18.33
N SER A 181 -6.99 -1.96 19.39
CA SER A 181 -7.95 -2.65 20.24
C SER A 181 -9.14 -1.74 20.53
N GLU A 182 -10.11 -2.22 21.29
CA GLU A 182 -11.24 -1.38 21.78
C GLU A 182 -10.75 -0.21 22.65
N ASP A 183 -9.60 -0.37 23.33
CA ASP A 183 -8.97 0.69 24.15
C ASP A 183 -8.17 1.71 23.32
N GLY A 184 -8.21 1.65 21.98
CA GLY A 184 -7.49 2.53 21.07
C GLY A 184 -6.22 1.92 20.47
N LEU A 185 -5.31 2.79 20.01
CA LEU A 185 -4.08 2.43 19.31
C LEU A 185 -2.87 2.56 20.25
N LYS A 186 -2.15 1.46 20.46
CA LYS A 186 -0.97 1.41 21.35
C LYS A 186 0.27 0.94 20.59
N LEU A 187 1.41 1.60 20.81
CA LEU A 187 2.70 1.16 20.28
C LEU A 187 3.09 -0.16 20.95
N LEU A 188 3.43 -1.16 20.15
CA LEU A 188 3.88 -2.47 20.62
C LEU A 188 5.41 -2.55 20.60
N GLN A 189 6.03 -2.03 19.49
CA GLN A 189 7.46 -2.11 19.24
C GLN A 189 7.91 -0.91 18.38
#